data_654c8689c3663a7857a8eabf5b11e61c
#
_entry.id   654c8689c3663a7857a8eabf5b11e61c
#
_cell.length_a   1.000
_cell.length_b   1.000
_cell.length_c   1.000
_cell.angle_alpha   90.00
_cell.angle_beta   90.00
_cell.angle_gamma   90.00
#
_symmetry.space_group_name_H-M   'P 1'
#
loop_
_entity.id
_entity.type
_entity.pdbx_description
1 polymer ?
#
loop_
_entity_poly.entity_id
_entity_poly.type
_entity_poly.pdbx_seq_one_letter_code
_entity_poly.pdbx_strand_id
1 'polypeptide(L)'
;MSDKVLTIPNLLSFLRMALIPVFASLLFYGKYEWALFVFFFAGVSDGIDGFIARRFNQSSSLGTIIDPIADKLLMTTSFIILALPHVLPESNKHFPVPFWVSAAVIGRDVLIIAVALAIFIMTGFRGFQPSIWGKISTVVQILAIGIILIASIIPDYSGWYLPTVYTLVTAMAVFSGVHYIFHVAKLMNEEKSDPENEGN
;
A
#
# COMPACT_ATOMS: atom_id res chain seq x y z
N MET A 1 -22.89 -14.35 6.87
CA MET A 1 -21.50 -14.39 6.37
C MET A 1 -21.14 -15.85 6.21
N SER A 2 -20.62 -16.26 5.07
CA SER A 2 -20.25 -17.66 4.83
C SER A 2 -18.94 -17.95 5.55
N ASP A 3 -18.92 -18.92 6.47
CA ASP A 3 -17.72 -19.40 7.18
C ASP A 3 -16.78 -20.22 6.26
N LYS A 4 -17.00 -20.17 4.95
CA LYS A 4 -16.16 -20.87 3.99
C LYS A 4 -14.83 -20.14 3.85
N VAL A 5 -13.79 -20.75 4.39
CA VAL A 5 -12.38 -20.27 4.28
C VAL A 5 -11.91 -20.25 2.83
N LEU A 6 -12.38 -21.21 2.00
CA LEU A 6 -12.03 -21.33 0.58
C LEU A 6 -13.09 -20.63 -0.27
N THR A 7 -12.89 -19.34 -0.51
CA THR A 7 -13.61 -18.56 -1.52
C THR A 7 -12.63 -18.12 -2.62
N ILE A 8 -13.13 -17.81 -3.82
CA ILE A 8 -12.29 -17.34 -4.92
C ILE A 8 -11.50 -16.09 -4.52
N PRO A 9 -12.10 -15.07 -3.89
CA PRO A 9 -11.33 -13.91 -3.41
C PRO A 9 -10.21 -14.30 -2.44
N ASN A 10 -10.46 -15.14 -1.43
CA ASN A 10 -9.44 -15.57 -0.49
C ASN A 10 -8.27 -16.29 -1.18
N LEU A 11 -8.56 -17.11 -2.19
CA LEU A 11 -7.51 -17.80 -2.95
C LEU A 11 -6.61 -16.80 -3.70
N LEU A 12 -7.17 -15.74 -4.27
CA LEU A 12 -6.42 -14.68 -4.94
C LEU A 12 -5.56 -13.89 -3.94
N SER A 13 -6.05 -13.62 -2.73
CA SER A 13 -5.26 -12.98 -1.67
C SER A 13 -4.10 -13.85 -1.20
N PHE A 14 -4.31 -15.17 -1.04
CA PHE A 14 -3.23 -16.11 -0.73
C PHE A 14 -2.21 -16.20 -1.86
N LEU A 15 -2.68 -16.21 -3.12
CA LEU A 15 -1.79 -16.18 -4.28
C LEU A 15 -0.92 -14.91 -4.27
N ARG A 16 -1.51 -13.74 -3.97
CA ARG A 16 -0.77 -12.47 -3.85
C ARG A 16 0.30 -12.58 -2.76
N MET A 17 -0.03 -13.10 -1.58
CA MET A 17 0.95 -13.30 -0.52
C MET A 17 2.09 -14.22 -0.95
N ALA A 18 1.81 -15.28 -1.70
CA ALA A 18 2.82 -16.18 -2.25
C ALA A 18 3.68 -15.51 -3.35
N LEU A 19 3.12 -14.55 -4.09
CA LEU A 19 3.84 -13.79 -5.11
C LEU A 19 4.81 -12.75 -4.52
N ILE A 20 4.62 -12.28 -3.28
CA ILE A 20 5.52 -11.30 -2.66
C ILE A 20 6.97 -11.79 -2.58
N PRO A 21 7.28 -12.98 -2.04
CA PRO A 21 8.66 -13.47 -2.02
C PRO A 21 9.20 -13.77 -3.42
N VAL A 22 8.36 -14.15 -4.38
CA VAL A 22 8.76 -14.31 -5.78
C VAL A 22 9.16 -12.97 -6.37
N PHE A 23 8.34 -11.95 -6.21
CA PHE A 23 8.62 -10.57 -6.63
C PHE A 23 9.93 -10.04 -6.00
N ALA A 24 10.08 -10.22 -4.70
CA ALA A 24 11.28 -9.85 -3.96
C ALA A 24 12.54 -10.50 -4.53
N SER A 25 12.48 -11.81 -4.79
CA SER A 25 13.57 -12.58 -5.39
C SER A 25 13.91 -12.09 -6.78
N LEU A 26 12.90 -11.85 -7.63
CA LEU A 26 13.10 -11.35 -8.99
C LEU A 26 13.81 -9.98 -9.00
N LEU A 27 13.42 -9.06 -8.11
CA LEU A 27 14.10 -7.78 -7.93
C LEU A 27 15.56 -7.97 -7.50
N PHE A 28 15.79 -8.82 -6.50
CA PHE A 28 17.13 -9.07 -5.96
C PHE A 28 18.07 -9.65 -7.01
N TYR A 29 17.56 -10.50 -7.91
CA TYR A 29 18.34 -11.09 -9.02
C TYR A 29 18.34 -10.22 -10.30
N GLY A 30 17.84 -8.99 -10.25
CA GLY A 30 17.85 -8.04 -11.38
C GLY A 30 16.92 -8.45 -12.53
N LYS A 31 15.91 -9.28 -12.27
CA LYS A 31 14.92 -9.71 -13.26
C LYS A 31 13.73 -8.77 -13.32
N TYR A 32 13.99 -7.49 -13.68
CA TYR A 32 13.00 -6.41 -13.57
C TYR A 32 11.76 -6.61 -14.44
N GLU A 33 11.90 -7.21 -15.64
CA GLU A 33 10.76 -7.50 -16.52
C GLU A 33 9.78 -8.47 -15.85
N TRP A 34 10.30 -9.54 -15.27
CA TRP A 34 9.49 -10.52 -14.54
C TRP A 34 8.94 -9.93 -13.23
N ALA A 35 9.71 -9.10 -12.56
CA ALA A 35 9.23 -8.39 -11.37
C ALA A 35 8.07 -7.45 -11.71
N LEU A 36 8.16 -6.70 -12.82
CA LEU A 36 7.07 -5.85 -13.31
C LEU A 36 5.82 -6.67 -13.64
N PHE A 37 6.00 -7.81 -14.32
CA PHE A 37 4.89 -8.71 -14.63
C PHE A 37 4.20 -9.23 -13.37
N VAL A 38 4.97 -9.72 -12.39
CA VAL A 38 4.43 -10.22 -11.11
C VAL A 38 3.74 -9.12 -10.33
N PHE A 39 4.33 -7.91 -10.28
CA PHE A 39 3.73 -6.75 -9.61
C PHE A 39 2.40 -6.35 -10.25
N PHE A 40 2.36 -6.26 -11.58
CA PHE A 40 1.14 -5.94 -12.32
C PHE A 40 0.07 -7.01 -12.12
N PHE A 41 0.46 -8.28 -12.21
CA PHE A 41 -0.46 -9.42 -12.01
C PHE A 41 -1.04 -9.42 -10.59
N ALA A 42 -0.23 -9.16 -9.57
CA ALA A 42 -0.69 -9.05 -8.19
C ALA A 42 -1.68 -7.89 -7.99
N GLY A 43 -1.40 -6.72 -8.60
CA GLY A 43 -2.31 -5.57 -8.53
C GLY A 43 -3.63 -5.78 -9.29
N VAL A 44 -3.59 -6.41 -10.46
CA VAL A 44 -4.81 -6.76 -11.22
C VAL A 44 -5.64 -7.80 -10.46
N SER A 45 -4.98 -8.80 -9.86
CA SER A 45 -5.65 -9.82 -9.05
C SER A 45 -6.44 -9.20 -7.89
N ASP A 46 -5.89 -8.16 -7.23
CA ASP A 46 -6.58 -7.40 -6.18
C ASP A 46 -7.85 -6.69 -6.70
N GLY A 47 -7.76 -6.07 -7.87
CA GLY A 47 -8.94 -5.47 -8.50
C GLY A 47 -10.04 -6.48 -8.84
N ILE A 48 -9.64 -7.67 -9.31
CA ILE A 48 -10.54 -8.75 -9.70
C ILE A 48 -11.19 -9.38 -8.47
N ASP A 49 -10.44 -9.70 -7.40
CA ASP A 49 -11.00 -10.31 -6.20
C ASP A 49 -12.01 -9.38 -5.51
N GLY A 50 -11.69 -8.09 -5.40
CA GLY A 50 -12.62 -7.08 -4.89
C GLY A 50 -13.89 -6.93 -5.75
N PHE A 51 -13.78 -7.05 -7.08
CA PHE A 51 -14.93 -7.04 -7.97
C PHE A 51 -15.79 -8.29 -7.79
N ILE A 52 -15.17 -9.47 -7.76
CA ILE A 52 -15.85 -10.77 -7.56
C ILE A 52 -16.56 -10.80 -6.20
N ALA A 53 -15.86 -10.40 -5.13
CA ALA A 53 -16.42 -10.38 -3.79
C ALA A 53 -17.71 -9.54 -3.72
N ARG A 54 -17.72 -8.35 -4.33
CA ARG A 54 -18.90 -7.47 -4.37
C ARG A 54 -20.00 -8.01 -5.26
N ARG A 55 -19.68 -8.55 -6.45
CA ARG A 55 -20.69 -8.98 -7.42
C ARG A 55 -21.35 -10.30 -7.02
N PHE A 56 -20.62 -11.21 -6.41
CA PHE A 56 -21.12 -12.54 -6.06
C PHE A 56 -21.42 -12.72 -4.56
N ASN A 57 -21.32 -11.63 -3.78
CA ASN A 57 -21.57 -11.63 -2.34
C ASN A 57 -20.74 -12.68 -1.58
N GLN A 58 -19.48 -12.90 -2.04
CA GLN A 58 -18.53 -13.89 -1.51
C GLN A 58 -17.49 -13.23 -0.57
N SER A 59 -17.91 -12.27 0.24
CA SER A 59 -17.03 -11.71 1.26
C SER A 59 -16.89 -12.70 2.42
N SER A 60 -15.65 -13.01 2.79
CA SER A 60 -15.34 -13.80 3.99
C SER A 60 -14.70 -12.90 5.04
N SER A 61 -14.86 -13.29 6.32
CA SER A 61 -14.20 -12.58 7.43
C SER A 61 -12.67 -12.64 7.32
N LEU A 62 -12.13 -13.74 6.80
CA LEU A 62 -10.69 -13.91 6.59
C LEU A 62 -10.17 -13.02 5.44
N GLY A 63 -10.86 -12.95 4.29
CA GLY A 63 -10.47 -12.11 3.17
C GLY A 63 -10.40 -10.64 3.57
N THR A 64 -11.39 -10.15 4.30
CA THR A 64 -11.43 -8.76 4.77
C THR A 64 -10.18 -8.36 5.59
N ILE A 65 -9.52 -9.33 6.25
CA ILE A 65 -8.29 -9.09 7.02
C ILE A 65 -7.05 -9.31 6.16
N ILE A 66 -7.03 -10.38 5.34
CA ILE A 66 -5.85 -10.77 4.56
C ILE A 66 -5.57 -9.80 3.42
N ASP A 67 -6.61 -9.29 2.73
CA ASP A 67 -6.47 -8.40 1.58
C ASP A 67 -5.68 -7.12 1.91
N PRO A 68 -6.04 -6.33 2.95
CA PRO A 68 -5.27 -5.15 3.31
C PRO A 68 -3.84 -5.47 3.74
N ILE A 69 -3.61 -6.64 4.35
CA ILE A 69 -2.28 -7.08 4.79
C ILE A 69 -1.42 -7.43 3.57
N ALA A 70 -1.94 -8.22 2.63
CA ALA A 70 -1.22 -8.62 1.44
C ALA A 70 -0.84 -7.40 0.57
N ASP A 71 -1.76 -6.46 0.38
CA ASP A 71 -1.51 -5.23 -0.35
C ASP A 71 -0.41 -4.38 0.30
N LYS A 72 -0.49 -4.16 1.60
CA LYS A 72 0.53 -3.42 2.35
C LYS A 72 1.89 -4.11 2.34
N LEU A 73 1.93 -5.44 2.46
CA LEU A 73 3.17 -6.20 2.39
C LEU A 73 3.83 -6.07 1.01
N LEU A 74 3.06 -6.14 -0.08
CA LEU A 74 3.61 -5.98 -1.43
C LEU A 74 4.25 -4.59 -1.59
N MET A 75 3.54 -3.51 -1.21
CA MET A 75 4.03 -2.14 -1.31
C MET A 75 5.28 -1.93 -0.44
N THR A 76 5.21 -2.32 0.83
CA THR A 76 6.32 -2.17 1.79
C THR A 76 7.56 -2.92 1.30
N THR A 77 7.40 -4.18 0.87
CA THR A 77 8.49 -5.00 0.33
C THR A 77 9.10 -4.35 -0.92
N SER A 78 8.27 -3.81 -1.82
CA SER A 78 8.74 -3.10 -3.00
C SER A 78 9.64 -1.92 -2.65
N PHE A 79 9.19 -1.02 -1.76
CA PHE A 79 9.98 0.15 -1.37
C PHE A 79 11.24 -0.20 -0.58
N ILE A 80 11.20 -1.25 0.25
CA ILE A 80 12.39 -1.71 0.98
C ILE A 80 13.43 -2.22 0.00
N ILE A 81 13.06 -3.12 -0.91
CA ILE A 81 14.01 -3.77 -1.80
C ILE A 81 14.56 -2.79 -2.84
N LEU A 82 13.71 -1.93 -3.41
CA LEU A 82 14.15 -0.91 -4.36
C LEU A 82 15.07 0.15 -3.75
N ALA A 83 15.05 0.33 -2.42
CA ALA A 83 15.97 1.21 -1.70
C ALA A 83 17.30 0.52 -1.34
N LEU A 84 17.43 -0.80 -1.52
CA LEU A 84 18.67 -1.49 -1.24
C LEU A 84 19.74 -1.13 -2.30
N PRO A 85 20.97 -0.80 -1.87
CA PRO A 85 22.08 -0.65 -2.80
C PRO A 85 22.28 -1.97 -3.55
N HIS A 86 22.62 -1.93 -4.82
CA HIS A 86 22.84 -3.08 -5.71
C HIS A 86 21.60 -3.78 -6.30
N VAL A 87 20.39 -3.40 -5.91
CA VAL A 87 19.17 -3.99 -6.53
C VAL A 87 18.86 -3.32 -7.87
N LEU A 88 19.09 -2.02 -8.02
CA LEU A 88 18.86 -1.35 -9.30
C LEU A 88 20.06 -1.49 -10.25
N PRO A 89 19.83 -1.53 -11.60
CA PRO A 89 20.89 -1.68 -12.58
C PRO A 89 21.92 -0.55 -12.51
N GLU A 90 23.14 -0.80 -12.98
CA GLU A 90 24.23 0.19 -13.00
C GLU A 90 23.88 1.44 -13.80
N SER A 91 23.12 1.28 -14.87
CA SER A 91 22.61 2.41 -15.68
C SER A 91 21.72 3.36 -14.86
N ASN A 92 21.06 2.86 -13.85
CA ASN A 92 20.19 3.63 -12.93
C ASN A 92 20.84 3.91 -11.57
N LYS A 93 22.13 3.58 -11.39
CA LYS A 93 22.87 3.87 -10.14
C LYS A 93 22.92 5.36 -9.78
N HIS A 94 22.75 6.24 -10.79
CA HIS A 94 22.70 7.68 -10.55
C HIS A 94 21.42 8.12 -9.83
N PHE A 95 20.37 7.27 -9.82
CA PHE A 95 19.08 7.57 -9.20
C PHE A 95 18.52 6.37 -8.43
N PRO A 96 19.27 5.79 -7.46
CA PRO A 96 18.71 4.77 -6.58
C PRO A 96 17.51 5.35 -5.85
N VAL A 97 16.54 4.50 -5.50
CA VAL A 97 15.43 4.96 -4.65
C VAL A 97 16.02 5.44 -3.33
N PRO A 98 15.96 6.73 -3.01
CA PRO A 98 16.54 7.25 -1.79
C PRO A 98 15.86 6.63 -0.57
N PHE A 99 16.63 6.31 0.45
CA PHE A 99 16.10 5.74 1.70
C PHE A 99 14.97 6.59 2.31
N TRP A 100 15.04 7.92 2.20
CA TRP A 100 14.00 8.81 2.73
C TRP A 100 12.64 8.64 2.05
N VAL A 101 12.59 8.20 0.77
CA VAL A 101 11.33 7.89 0.06
C VAL A 101 10.65 6.70 0.73
N SER A 102 11.40 5.60 0.89
CA SER A 102 10.89 4.39 1.55
C SER A 102 10.51 4.67 3.00
N ALA A 103 11.34 5.44 3.73
CA ALA A 103 11.04 5.83 5.10
C ALA A 103 9.76 6.69 5.20
N ALA A 104 9.51 7.61 4.27
CA ALA A 104 8.30 8.43 4.25
C ALA A 104 7.05 7.58 3.96
N VAL A 105 7.11 6.67 2.99
CA VAL A 105 5.99 5.79 2.63
C VAL A 105 5.65 4.84 3.77
N ILE A 106 6.66 4.11 4.28
CA ILE A 106 6.46 3.14 5.37
C ILE A 106 6.09 3.85 6.66
N GLY A 107 6.77 4.97 6.97
CA GLY A 107 6.49 5.78 8.15
C GLY A 107 5.06 6.31 8.18
N ARG A 108 4.52 6.73 7.02
CA ARG A 108 3.11 7.13 6.89
C ARG A 108 2.17 5.97 7.18
N ASP A 109 2.43 4.79 6.66
CA ASP A 109 1.57 3.63 6.89
C ASP A 109 1.60 3.20 8.36
N VAL A 110 2.77 3.18 8.98
CA VAL A 110 2.94 2.92 10.42
C VAL A 110 2.23 3.99 11.26
N LEU A 111 2.38 5.27 10.89
CA LEU A 111 1.72 6.38 11.58
C LEU A 111 0.20 6.23 11.59
N ILE A 112 -0.41 5.92 10.44
CA ILE A 112 -1.87 5.72 10.34
C ILE A 112 -2.32 4.59 11.26
N ILE A 113 -1.62 3.46 11.25
CA ILE A 113 -1.95 2.29 12.10
C ILE A 113 -1.76 2.65 13.58
N ALA A 114 -0.64 3.30 13.92
CA ALA A 114 -0.34 3.69 15.30
C ALA A 114 -1.37 4.67 15.88
N VAL A 115 -1.76 5.69 15.10
CA VAL A 115 -2.77 6.67 15.51
C VAL A 115 -4.12 5.98 15.67
N ALA A 116 -4.55 5.14 14.72
CA ALA A 116 -5.81 4.41 14.82
C ALA A 116 -5.84 3.50 16.04
N LEU A 117 -4.74 2.76 16.30
CA LEU A 117 -4.63 1.86 17.44
C LEU A 117 -4.62 2.62 18.78
N ALA A 118 -3.87 3.74 18.86
CA ALA A 118 -3.82 4.55 20.07
C ALA A 118 -5.21 5.10 20.43
N ILE A 119 -5.94 5.61 19.46
CA ILE A 119 -7.29 6.13 19.67
C ILE A 119 -8.24 4.99 20.08
N PHE A 120 -8.16 3.84 19.40
CA PHE A 120 -8.98 2.67 19.76
C PHE A 120 -8.76 2.23 21.22
N ILE A 121 -7.51 2.20 21.67
CA ILE A 121 -7.17 1.83 23.05
C ILE A 121 -7.67 2.87 24.07
N MET A 122 -7.55 4.17 23.72
CA MET A 122 -7.89 5.24 24.66
C MET A 122 -9.38 5.53 24.76
N THR A 123 -10.12 5.38 23.66
CA THR A 123 -11.53 5.81 23.57
C THR A 123 -12.51 4.69 23.22
N GLY A 124 -12.03 3.52 22.78
CA GLY A 124 -12.87 2.46 22.23
C GLY A 124 -13.48 2.77 20.86
N PHE A 125 -13.14 3.93 20.26
CA PHE A 125 -13.67 4.39 18.98
C PHE A 125 -13.31 3.42 17.84
N ARG A 126 -14.32 3.00 17.04
CA ARG A 126 -14.18 2.06 15.93
C ARG A 126 -14.55 2.65 14.56
N GLY A 127 -14.90 3.92 14.50
CA GLY A 127 -15.40 4.61 13.30
C GLY A 127 -14.31 5.05 12.32
N PHE A 128 -13.16 4.36 12.26
CA PHE A 128 -12.08 4.71 11.35
C PHE A 128 -12.48 4.50 9.88
N GLN A 129 -12.63 5.60 9.14
CA GLN A 129 -12.87 5.55 7.71
C GLN A 129 -11.58 5.94 6.94
N PRO A 130 -11.26 5.20 5.87
CA PRO A 130 -10.12 5.55 5.04
C PRO A 130 -10.35 6.89 4.37
N SER A 131 -9.41 7.83 4.54
CA SER A 131 -9.50 9.15 3.89
C SER A 131 -9.30 9.01 2.36
N ILE A 132 -9.92 9.90 1.59
CA ILE A 132 -9.75 9.97 0.13
C ILE A 132 -8.25 10.17 -0.21
N TRP A 133 -7.57 11.03 0.53
CA TRP A 133 -6.13 11.29 0.34
C TRP A 133 -5.27 10.07 0.62
N GLY A 134 -5.69 9.19 1.55
CA GLY A 134 -5.06 7.91 1.77
C GLY A 134 -5.12 7.00 0.55
N LYS A 135 -6.27 6.94 -0.12
CA LYS A 135 -6.46 6.16 -1.36
C LYS A 135 -5.62 6.71 -2.51
N ILE A 136 -5.63 8.05 -2.69
CA ILE A 136 -4.81 8.71 -3.73
C ILE A 136 -3.32 8.43 -3.49
N SER A 137 -2.85 8.53 -2.25
CA SER A 137 -1.46 8.23 -1.91
C SER A 137 -1.06 6.78 -2.28
N THR A 138 -1.93 5.81 -2.04
CA THR A 138 -1.68 4.41 -2.43
C THR A 138 -1.60 4.26 -3.95
N VAL A 139 -2.49 4.90 -4.71
CA VAL A 139 -2.44 4.89 -6.19
C VAL A 139 -1.12 5.50 -6.70
N VAL A 140 -0.69 6.64 -6.12
CA VAL A 140 0.59 7.27 -6.48
C VAL A 140 1.77 6.34 -6.18
N GLN A 141 1.74 5.61 -5.08
CA GLN A 141 2.77 4.62 -4.72
C GLN A 141 2.85 3.47 -5.73
N ILE A 142 1.69 2.92 -6.14
CA ILE A 142 1.61 1.84 -7.15
C ILE A 142 2.20 2.32 -8.48
N LEU A 143 1.79 3.50 -8.94
CA LEU A 143 2.30 4.09 -10.17
C LEU A 143 3.80 4.35 -10.10
N ALA A 144 4.29 4.83 -8.97
CA ALA A 144 5.72 5.07 -8.78
C ALA A 144 6.55 3.79 -8.85
N ILE A 145 6.13 2.70 -8.19
CA ILE A 145 6.80 1.41 -8.30
C ILE A 145 6.82 0.94 -9.75
N GLY A 146 5.70 1.02 -10.46
CA GLY A 146 5.61 0.68 -11.88
C GLY A 146 6.59 1.49 -12.75
N ILE A 147 6.66 2.81 -12.55
CA ILE A 147 7.59 3.70 -13.27
C ILE A 147 9.05 3.35 -12.97
N ILE A 148 9.39 3.08 -11.69
CA ILE A 148 10.75 2.70 -11.29
C ILE A 148 11.15 1.36 -11.94
N LEU A 149 10.24 0.39 -11.97
CA LEU A 149 10.50 -0.90 -12.62
C LEU A 149 10.68 -0.77 -14.14
N ILE A 150 9.84 0.04 -14.81
CA ILE A 150 9.97 0.33 -16.24
C ILE A 150 11.30 1.04 -16.52
N ALA A 151 11.68 2.02 -15.71
CA ALA A 151 12.95 2.70 -15.82
C ALA A 151 14.17 1.75 -15.64
N SER A 152 14.00 0.67 -14.86
CA SER A 152 15.03 -0.33 -14.66
C SER A 152 15.19 -1.29 -15.86
N ILE A 153 14.14 -1.40 -16.68
CA ILE A 153 14.13 -2.25 -17.90
C ILE A 153 14.73 -1.49 -19.09
N ILE A 154 14.51 -0.17 -19.18
CA ILE A 154 14.92 0.66 -20.32
C ILE A 154 16.16 1.47 -19.93
N PRO A 155 17.39 1.04 -20.32
CA PRO A 155 18.64 1.62 -19.81
C PRO A 155 18.88 3.09 -20.18
N ASP A 156 18.37 3.54 -21.34
CA ASP A 156 18.60 4.88 -21.91
C ASP A 156 17.56 5.91 -21.45
N TYR A 157 16.69 5.55 -20.54
CA TYR A 157 15.69 6.48 -20.05
C TYR A 157 16.33 7.53 -19.15
N SER A 158 16.26 8.79 -19.58
CA SER A 158 16.90 9.89 -18.86
C SER A 158 16.36 10.02 -17.44
N GLY A 159 17.25 9.94 -16.44
CA GLY A 159 16.90 9.91 -15.03
C GLY A 159 16.33 11.21 -14.44
N TRP A 160 16.00 12.22 -15.28
CA TRP A 160 15.45 13.49 -14.79
C TRP A 160 14.05 13.34 -14.17
N TYR A 161 13.23 12.39 -14.63
CA TYR A 161 11.86 12.20 -14.11
C TYR A 161 11.81 11.39 -12.81
N LEU A 162 12.79 10.52 -12.51
CA LEU A 162 12.81 9.73 -11.28
C LEU A 162 12.86 10.61 -10.02
N PRO A 163 13.71 11.66 -9.91
CA PRO A 163 13.65 12.57 -8.78
C PRO A 163 12.27 13.23 -8.60
N THR A 164 11.58 13.54 -9.70
CA THR A 164 10.23 14.10 -9.66
C THR A 164 9.24 13.07 -9.10
N VAL A 165 9.34 11.80 -9.52
CA VAL A 165 8.51 10.71 -8.99
C VAL A 165 8.77 10.53 -7.49
N TYR A 166 10.02 10.52 -7.04
CA TYR A 166 10.39 10.38 -5.62
C TYR A 166 9.83 11.53 -4.78
N THR A 167 9.96 12.76 -5.27
CA THR A 167 9.43 13.95 -4.60
C THR A 167 7.91 13.89 -4.48
N LEU A 168 7.23 13.52 -5.56
CA LEU A 168 5.77 13.42 -5.62
C LEU A 168 5.23 12.34 -4.66
N VAL A 169 5.84 11.15 -4.67
CA VAL A 169 5.45 10.06 -3.75
C VAL A 169 5.62 10.49 -2.29
N THR A 170 6.76 11.11 -1.97
CA THR A 170 7.02 11.55 -0.60
C THR A 170 6.09 12.68 -0.18
N ALA A 171 5.89 13.68 -1.04
CA ALA A 171 4.95 14.77 -0.75
C ALA A 171 3.54 14.25 -0.49
N MET A 172 3.07 13.29 -1.31
CA MET A 172 1.77 12.65 -1.13
C MET A 172 1.71 11.79 0.13
N ALA A 173 2.77 11.07 0.48
CA ALA A 173 2.82 10.29 1.71
C ALA A 173 2.74 11.20 2.94
N VAL A 174 3.56 12.24 2.99
CA VAL A 174 3.56 13.22 4.11
C VAL A 174 2.20 13.93 4.21
N PHE A 175 1.70 14.46 3.09
CA PHE A 175 0.40 15.14 3.07
C PHE A 175 -0.74 14.23 3.55
N SER A 176 -0.79 12.98 3.05
CA SER A 176 -1.80 11.99 3.44
C SER A 176 -1.69 11.64 4.94
N GLY A 177 -0.48 11.52 5.48
CA GLY A 177 -0.27 11.24 6.90
C GLY A 177 -0.75 12.39 7.80
N VAL A 178 -0.37 13.62 7.46
CA VAL A 178 -0.79 14.83 8.19
C VAL A 178 -2.31 14.99 8.10
N HIS A 179 -2.88 14.90 6.90
CA HIS A 179 -4.34 15.00 6.71
C HIS A 179 -5.09 13.95 7.52
N TYR A 180 -4.56 12.71 7.63
CA TYR A 180 -5.20 11.67 8.42
C TYR A 180 -5.32 12.04 9.90
N ILE A 181 -4.29 12.63 10.49
CA ILE A 181 -4.32 13.07 11.90
C ILE A 181 -5.46 14.09 12.10
N PHE A 182 -5.57 15.10 11.24
CA PHE A 182 -6.64 16.10 11.33
C PHE A 182 -8.03 15.50 11.08
N HIS A 183 -8.13 14.57 10.11
CA HIS A 183 -9.40 13.90 9.80
C HIS A 183 -9.93 13.11 11.00
N VAL A 184 -9.07 12.33 11.64
CA VAL A 184 -9.47 11.53 12.81
C VAL A 184 -9.76 12.41 14.02
N ALA A 185 -8.97 13.47 14.25
CA ALA A 185 -9.25 14.45 15.31
C ALA A 185 -10.63 15.10 15.15
N LYS A 186 -11.03 15.40 13.90
CA LYS A 186 -12.36 15.94 13.59
C LYS A 186 -13.47 14.93 13.92
N LEU A 187 -13.33 13.67 13.47
CA LEU A 187 -14.32 12.61 13.73
C LEU A 187 -14.53 12.40 15.24
N MET A 188 -13.47 12.42 16.03
CA MET A 188 -13.56 12.29 17.49
C MET A 188 -14.29 13.46 18.15
N ASN A 189 -14.13 14.67 17.62
CA ASN A 189 -14.83 15.84 18.15
C ASN A 189 -16.33 15.83 17.79
N GLU A 190 -16.69 15.34 16.60
CA GLU A 190 -18.09 15.19 16.17
C GLU A 190 -18.83 14.18 17.05
N GLU A 191 -18.19 13.05 17.38
CA GLU A 191 -18.79 12.01 18.25
C GLU A 191 -19.02 12.53 19.70
N LYS A 192 -18.10 13.36 20.22
CA LYS A 192 -18.26 13.98 21.55
C LYS A 192 -19.34 15.05 21.61
N SER A 193 -19.71 15.64 20.46
CA SER A 193 -20.72 16.68 20.38
C SER A 193 -22.15 16.17 20.12
N ASP A 194 -22.32 14.85 19.93
CA ASP A 194 -23.61 14.23 19.71
C ASP A 194 -24.18 13.69 21.04
N PRO A 195 -25.16 14.39 21.68
CA PRO A 195 -25.64 14.05 23.05
C PRO A 195 -26.49 12.79 23.12
N GLU A 196 -26.85 12.16 21.99
CA GLU A 196 -27.72 10.98 21.97
C GLU A 196 -27.05 9.68 22.41
N ASN A 197 -25.74 9.64 22.61
CA ASN A 197 -25.00 8.41 22.96
C ASN A 197 -24.73 8.22 24.47
N GLU A 198 -25.14 9.13 25.35
CA GLU A 198 -24.99 9.01 26.82
C GLU A 198 -26.15 8.23 27.50
N GLY A 199 -27.05 7.60 26.74
CA GLY A 199 -28.29 7.03 27.28
C GLY A 199 -28.62 5.58 26.88
N ASN A 200 -27.61 4.66 26.73
CA ASN A 200 -27.94 3.21 26.64
C ASN A 200 -26.84 2.35 27.25
#